data_a6b4cf58e062bcf509df66e664b1e51e
#
_entry.id   a6b4cf58e062bcf509df66e664b1e51e
#
_cell.length_a   1.000
_cell.length_b   1.000
_cell.length_c   1.000
_cell.angle_alpha   90.00
_cell.angle_beta   90.00
_cell.angle_gamma   90.00
#
_symmetry.space_group_name_H-M   'P 1'
#
loop_
_entity.id
_entity.type
_entity.pdbx_description
1 polymer ?
#
loop_
_entity_poly.entity_id
_entity_poly.type
_entity_poly.pdbx_seq_one_letter_code
_entity_poly.pdbx_strand_id
1 'polypeptide(L)'
;RRSSDLKLHVFDAPGLFPYTSLPHTSILVNLFKEEKPQICLMGATVIGRDLGPRVSSALTSGLTADCTQLEIGTHEDKKNGITYENLLYQIRPAFGGNIVATIVNPEHRPQMATVREGVMKKEILDENYKGEVVNHDVAKFVPETDYVVKVIDRHVEKAKHNLKGAPIVIAG
;
A
#
# COMPACT_ATOMS: atom_id res chain seq x y z
N ARG A 1 17.11 6.86 3.70
CA ARG A 1 17.96 5.66 3.58
C ARG A 1 18.69 5.70 2.23
N ARG A 2 19.91 5.20 2.17
CA ARG A 2 20.64 5.04 0.91
C ARG A 2 20.02 3.91 0.11
N SER A 3 20.11 3.96 -1.21
CA SER A 3 19.59 2.92 -2.12
C SER A 3 20.20 1.53 -1.84
N SER A 4 21.37 1.46 -1.18
CA SER A 4 22.04 0.23 -0.78
C SER A 4 21.29 -0.66 0.23
N ASP A 5 20.19 -0.18 0.81
CA ASP A 5 19.48 -0.88 1.88
C ASP A 5 18.12 -1.44 1.42
N LEU A 6 17.85 -1.48 0.11
CA LEU A 6 16.61 -2.02 -0.40
C LEU A 6 16.60 -3.55 -0.33
N LYS A 7 15.51 -4.09 0.22
CA LYS A 7 15.22 -5.52 0.28
C LYS A 7 13.96 -5.83 -0.52
N LEU A 8 14.00 -6.89 -1.29
CA LEU A 8 12.84 -7.47 -1.94
C LEU A 8 12.43 -8.72 -1.16
N HIS A 9 11.33 -8.64 -0.43
CA HIS A 9 10.75 -9.79 0.28
C HIS A 9 9.85 -10.57 -0.67
N VAL A 10 10.16 -11.84 -0.90
CA VAL A 10 9.45 -12.73 -1.82
C VAL A 10 8.70 -13.79 -1.01
N PHE A 11 7.40 -13.90 -1.26
CA PHE A 11 6.50 -14.90 -0.72
C PHE A 11 5.86 -15.64 -1.89
N ASP A 12 6.28 -16.87 -2.14
CA ASP A 12 5.81 -17.67 -3.25
C ASP A 12 5.31 -19.03 -2.75
N ALA A 13 4.01 -19.27 -2.91
CA ALA A 13 3.37 -20.54 -2.61
C ALA A 13 2.09 -20.73 -3.45
N PRO A 14 1.75 -21.97 -3.84
CA PRO A 14 0.55 -22.25 -4.66
C PRO A 14 -0.76 -21.73 -4.06
N GLY A 15 -0.88 -21.70 -2.73
CA GLY A 15 -2.07 -21.21 -2.02
C GLY A 15 -2.29 -19.69 -2.05
N LEU A 16 -1.31 -18.92 -2.55
CA LEU A 16 -1.42 -17.46 -2.65
C LEU A 16 -2.05 -17.00 -3.99
N PHE A 17 -2.21 -17.89 -4.94
CA PHE A 17 -2.83 -17.56 -6.22
C PHE A 17 -4.08 -18.44 -6.47
N PRO A 18 -5.18 -17.86 -6.93
CA PRO A 18 -5.46 -16.41 -7.10
C PRO A 18 -5.55 -15.67 -5.76
N TYR A 19 -5.51 -14.32 -5.83
CA TYR A 19 -5.57 -13.46 -4.64
C TYR A 19 -6.78 -13.77 -3.76
N THR A 20 -6.49 -13.96 -2.47
CA THR A 20 -7.48 -14.02 -1.38
C THR A 20 -6.99 -13.12 -0.25
N SER A 21 -7.90 -12.45 0.44
CA SER A 21 -7.51 -11.35 1.34
C SER A 21 -6.80 -11.80 2.61
N LEU A 22 -7.23 -12.89 3.26
CA LEU A 22 -6.67 -13.28 4.56
C LEU A 22 -5.19 -13.68 4.50
N PRO A 23 -4.75 -14.61 3.62
CA PRO A 23 -3.35 -15.00 3.55
C PRO A 23 -2.43 -13.82 3.26
N HIS A 24 -2.82 -12.95 2.32
CA HIS A 24 -2.03 -11.77 1.98
C HIS A 24 -1.98 -10.74 3.11
N THR A 25 -3.08 -10.60 3.88
CA THR A 25 -3.10 -9.75 5.08
C THR A 25 -2.11 -10.28 6.12
N SER A 26 -2.13 -11.57 6.41
CA SER A 26 -1.24 -12.20 7.40
C SER A 26 0.23 -12.06 7.01
N ILE A 27 0.57 -12.24 5.73
CA ILE A 27 1.94 -12.00 5.24
C ILE A 27 2.39 -10.58 5.59
N LEU A 28 1.62 -9.56 5.19
CA LEU A 28 2.03 -8.18 5.41
C LEU A 28 2.03 -7.78 6.88
N VAL A 29 1.05 -8.24 7.66
CA VAL A 29 0.99 -7.96 9.10
C VAL A 29 2.19 -8.54 9.82
N ASN A 30 2.54 -9.81 9.54
CA ASN A 30 3.67 -10.46 10.19
C ASN A 30 5.00 -9.87 9.73
N LEU A 31 5.17 -9.61 8.43
CA LEU A 31 6.34 -8.90 7.92
C LEU A 31 6.52 -7.52 8.57
N PHE A 32 5.43 -6.75 8.72
CA PHE A 32 5.52 -5.42 9.33
C PHE A 32 5.78 -5.46 10.83
N LYS A 33 5.37 -6.52 11.53
CA LYS A 33 5.75 -6.75 12.93
C LYS A 33 7.25 -7.03 13.09
N GLU A 34 7.85 -7.72 12.12
CA GLU A 34 9.29 -8.01 12.09
C GLU A 34 10.11 -6.79 11.66
N GLU A 35 9.80 -6.19 10.50
CA GLU A 35 10.58 -5.12 9.88
C GLU A 35 10.28 -3.72 10.46
N LYS A 36 9.14 -3.54 11.12
CA LYS A 36 8.69 -2.28 11.76
C LYS A 36 8.83 -1.05 10.85
N PRO A 37 8.25 -1.06 9.66
CA PRO A 37 8.37 0.05 8.74
C PRO A 37 7.72 1.31 9.33
N GLN A 38 8.30 2.48 9.07
CA GLN A 38 7.72 3.77 9.48
C GLN A 38 6.58 4.19 8.57
N ILE A 39 6.66 3.87 7.29
CA ILE A 39 5.70 4.21 6.25
C ILE A 39 5.42 2.97 5.42
N CYS A 40 4.16 2.77 5.05
CA CYS A 40 3.72 1.74 4.10
C CYS A 40 2.90 2.39 2.98
N LEU A 41 3.35 2.24 1.76
CA LEU A 41 2.64 2.71 0.57
C LEU A 41 2.17 1.52 -0.26
N MET A 42 0.90 1.57 -0.68
CA MET A 42 0.29 0.57 -1.56
C MET A 42 -0.30 1.25 -2.79
N GLY A 43 -0.27 0.59 -3.94
CA GLY A 43 -1.00 1.07 -5.11
C GLY A 43 -2.51 1.05 -4.86
N ALA A 44 -3.25 2.09 -5.24
CA ALA A 44 -4.71 2.14 -5.16
C ALA A 44 -5.38 1.29 -6.27
N THR A 45 -4.84 0.11 -6.53
CA THR A 45 -5.41 -0.93 -7.39
C THR A 45 -6.60 -1.59 -6.70
N VAL A 46 -7.33 -2.45 -7.41
CA VAL A 46 -8.43 -3.25 -6.81
C VAL A 46 -7.93 -4.05 -5.60
N ILE A 47 -6.78 -4.72 -5.73
CA ILE A 47 -6.19 -5.49 -4.63
C ILE A 47 -5.72 -4.57 -3.50
N GLY A 48 -5.01 -3.48 -3.81
CA GLY A 48 -4.50 -2.58 -2.78
C GLY A 48 -5.60 -1.88 -1.98
N ARG A 49 -6.76 -1.63 -2.60
CA ARG A 49 -7.94 -1.05 -1.93
C ARG A 49 -8.66 -2.04 -1.01
N ASP A 50 -8.52 -3.35 -1.24
CA ASP A 50 -9.00 -4.40 -0.33
C ASP A 50 -7.98 -4.71 0.76
N LEU A 51 -6.72 -4.91 0.38
CA LEU A 51 -5.66 -5.37 1.28
C LEU A 51 -5.21 -4.27 2.27
N GLY A 52 -5.05 -3.03 1.80
CA GLY A 52 -4.57 -1.91 2.62
C GLY A 52 -5.39 -1.68 3.90
N PRO A 53 -6.72 -1.52 3.83
CA PRO A 53 -7.55 -1.34 5.01
C PRO A 53 -7.50 -2.54 5.99
N ARG A 54 -7.39 -3.76 5.48
CA ARG A 54 -7.28 -4.96 6.33
C ARG A 54 -5.98 -4.99 7.11
N VAL A 55 -4.87 -4.71 6.44
CA VAL A 55 -3.55 -4.61 7.09
C VAL A 55 -3.52 -3.48 8.11
N SER A 56 -4.05 -2.31 7.75
CA SER A 56 -4.16 -1.15 8.63
C SER A 56 -4.97 -1.46 9.89
N SER A 57 -6.13 -2.11 9.74
CA SER A 57 -6.97 -2.52 10.87
C SER A 57 -6.26 -3.53 11.78
N ALA A 58 -5.61 -4.54 11.21
CA ALA A 58 -4.89 -5.57 11.98
C ALA A 58 -3.68 -5.01 12.74
N LEU A 59 -3.08 -3.92 12.26
CA LEU A 59 -1.96 -3.23 12.92
C LEU A 59 -2.43 -2.08 13.83
N THR A 60 -3.74 -1.84 13.93
CA THR A 60 -4.31 -0.70 14.66
C THR A 60 -3.69 0.63 14.19
N SER A 61 -3.47 0.76 12.89
CA SER A 61 -2.88 1.93 12.25
C SER A 61 -3.90 2.63 11.36
N GLY A 62 -3.71 3.92 11.10
CA GLY A 62 -4.54 4.67 10.14
C GLY A 62 -4.08 4.45 8.69
N LEU A 63 -5.04 4.46 7.75
CA LEU A 63 -4.75 4.42 6.32
C LEU A 63 -5.53 5.50 5.58
N THR A 64 -4.83 6.30 4.80
CA THR A 64 -5.47 7.25 3.88
C THR A 64 -5.55 6.64 2.48
N ALA A 65 -6.77 6.56 1.97
CA ALA A 65 -7.02 5.94 0.68
C ALA A 65 -6.91 6.94 -0.49
N ASP A 66 -6.33 6.48 -1.61
CA ASP A 66 -6.37 7.14 -2.90
C ASP A 66 -5.66 8.51 -2.91
N CYS A 67 -4.49 8.56 -2.27
CA CYS A 67 -3.66 9.76 -2.24
C CYS A 67 -3.17 10.14 -3.63
N THR A 68 -3.10 11.44 -3.88
CA THR A 68 -2.59 12.02 -5.13
C THR A 68 -1.24 12.71 -4.93
N GLN A 69 -0.87 13.00 -3.68
CA GLN A 69 0.41 13.61 -3.33
C GLN A 69 0.85 13.12 -1.95
N LEU A 70 2.15 12.98 -1.76
CA LEU A 70 2.78 12.58 -0.51
C LEU A 70 3.96 13.52 -0.22
N GLU A 71 4.08 13.96 1.03
CA GLU A 71 5.17 14.81 1.49
C GLU A 71 5.65 14.35 2.87
N ILE A 72 6.87 14.69 3.24
CA ILE A 72 7.38 14.51 4.60
C ILE A 72 7.46 15.88 5.26
N GLY A 73 6.89 15.98 6.45
CA GLY A 73 6.84 17.26 7.16
C GLY A 73 6.81 17.12 8.68
N THR A 74 6.68 18.26 9.34
CA THR A 74 6.58 18.38 10.79
C THR A 74 5.20 18.90 11.15
N HIS A 75 4.53 18.26 12.09
CA HIS A 75 3.22 18.66 12.59
C HIS A 75 3.30 19.09 14.04
N GLU A 76 2.79 20.27 14.34
CA GLU A 76 2.68 20.78 15.70
C GLU A 76 1.25 20.57 16.22
N ASP A 77 1.11 19.74 17.22
CA ASP A 77 -0.12 19.66 18.02
C ASP A 77 -0.11 20.77 19.07
N LYS A 78 -0.67 21.91 18.70
CA LYS A 78 -0.72 23.09 19.56
C LYS A 78 -1.54 22.86 20.84
N LYS A 79 -2.47 21.90 20.82
CA LYS A 79 -3.32 21.60 21.98
C LYS A 79 -2.53 20.89 23.07
N ASN A 80 -1.66 19.97 22.68
CA ASN A 80 -0.87 19.15 23.60
C ASN A 80 0.59 19.64 23.71
N GLY A 81 1.00 20.64 22.92
CA GLY A 81 2.36 21.17 22.91
C GLY A 81 3.39 20.16 22.36
N ILE A 82 2.97 19.23 21.51
CA ILE A 82 3.84 18.18 20.97
C ILE A 82 4.17 18.49 19.51
N THR A 83 5.45 18.37 19.17
CA THR A 83 5.92 18.46 17.79
C THR A 83 6.30 17.08 17.30
N TYR A 84 5.67 16.66 16.20
CA TYR A 84 5.94 15.39 15.53
C TYR A 84 6.74 15.65 14.26
N GLU A 85 7.93 15.10 14.17
CA GLU A 85 8.81 15.23 13.00
C GLU A 85 8.69 14.02 12.07
N ASN A 86 9.06 14.20 10.80
CA ASN A 86 9.10 13.14 9.78
C ASN A 86 7.76 12.43 9.59
N LEU A 87 6.66 13.17 9.66
CA LEU A 87 5.35 12.64 9.36
C LEU A 87 5.09 12.58 7.85
N LEU A 88 4.40 11.53 7.42
CA LEU A 88 3.88 11.41 6.08
C LEU A 88 2.60 12.25 5.95
N TYR A 89 2.67 13.33 5.18
CA TYR A 89 1.51 14.10 4.75
C TYR A 89 0.85 13.36 3.59
N GLN A 90 -0.38 12.93 3.81
CA GLN A 90 -1.16 12.10 2.92
C GLN A 90 -2.25 12.99 2.32
N ILE A 91 -2.01 13.44 1.08
CA ILE A 91 -2.81 14.47 0.43
C ILE A 91 -3.73 13.80 -0.60
N ARG A 92 -5.01 14.09 -0.48
CA ARG A 92 -6.04 13.55 -1.38
C ARG A 92 -7.15 14.55 -1.66
N PRO A 93 -7.79 14.48 -2.85
CA PRO A 93 -9.02 15.21 -3.09
C PRO A 93 -10.13 14.72 -2.15
N ALA A 94 -10.88 15.64 -1.57
CA ALA A 94 -12.11 15.37 -0.86
C ALA A 94 -13.33 15.46 -1.81
N PHE A 95 -14.55 15.38 -1.25
CA PHE A 95 -15.78 15.42 -2.03
C PHE A 95 -15.86 16.64 -2.97
N GLY A 96 -16.31 16.41 -4.20
CA GLY A 96 -16.53 17.47 -5.20
C GLY A 96 -15.29 17.95 -5.94
N GLY A 97 -14.11 17.43 -5.65
CA GLY A 97 -12.87 17.73 -6.40
C GLY A 97 -12.23 19.10 -6.11
N ASN A 98 -12.92 19.99 -5.40
CA ASN A 98 -12.44 21.34 -5.11
C ASN A 98 -11.78 21.49 -3.74
N ILE A 99 -11.84 20.45 -2.91
CA ILE A 99 -11.25 20.44 -1.56
C ILE A 99 -10.14 19.40 -1.55
N VAL A 100 -8.98 19.78 -1.06
CA VAL A 100 -7.84 18.91 -0.83
C VAL A 100 -7.67 18.73 0.68
N ALA A 101 -7.63 17.48 1.12
CA ALA A 101 -7.39 17.12 2.51
C ALA A 101 -5.94 16.65 2.69
N THR A 102 -5.25 17.20 3.67
CA THR A 102 -3.97 16.70 4.15
C THR A 102 -4.20 15.94 5.45
N ILE A 103 -3.86 14.66 5.46
CA ILE A 103 -4.07 13.77 6.60
C ILE A 103 -2.70 13.35 7.15
N VAL A 104 -2.57 13.33 8.46
CA VAL A 104 -1.37 12.90 9.19
C VAL A 104 -1.73 11.82 10.21
N ASN A 105 -0.81 10.90 10.47
CA ASN A 105 -0.94 9.89 11.52
C ASN A 105 0.28 9.98 12.46
N PRO A 106 0.21 10.81 13.51
CA PRO A 106 1.37 11.09 14.35
C PRO A 106 1.75 9.94 15.28
N GLU A 107 0.78 9.16 15.77
CA GLU A 107 1.00 8.24 16.89
C GLU A 107 1.23 6.78 16.45
N HIS A 108 0.56 6.33 15.38
CA HIS A 108 0.58 4.92 14.99
C HIS A 108 1.54 4.65 13.82
N ARG A 109 2.08 3.44 13.79
CA ARG A 109 2.99 2.96 12.73
C ARG A 109 2.56 1.59 12.22
N PRO A 110 2.81 1.33 10.92
CA PRO A 110 3.29 2.26 9.89
C PRO A 110 2.26 3.35 9.58
N GLN A 111 2.72 4.52 9.10
CA GLN A 111 1.84 5.51 8.47
C GLN A 111 1.46 4.97 7.10
N MET A 112 0.18 4.70 6.86
CA MET A 112 -0.25 3.95 5.67
C MET A 112 -1.03 4.81 4.68
N ALA A 113 -0.73 4.63 3.40
CA ALA A 113 -1.49 5.25 2.32
C ALA A 113 -1.64 4.31 1.13
N THR A 114 -2.82 4.34 0.47
CA THR A 114 -2.90 3.88 -0.91
C THR A 114 -2.72 5.07 -1.85
N VAL A 115 -1.95 4.87 -2.92
CA VAL A 115 -1.56 5.93 -3.86
C VAL A 115 -2.21 5.65 -5.21
N ARG A 116 -2.86 6.68 -5.77
CA ARG A 116 -3.51 6.60 -7.08
C ARG A 116 -2.48 6.34 -8.18
N GLU A 117 -2.83 5.53 -9.14
CA GLU A 117 -1.97 5.28 -10.31
C GLU A 117 -1.79 6.56 -11.15
N GLY A 118 -0.59 6.76 -11.69
CA GLY A 118 -0.29 7.82 -12.64
C GLY A 118 -0.14 9.23 -12.06
N VAL A 119 -0.26 9.41 -10.74
CA VAL A 119 -0.15 10.75 -10.10
C VAL A 119 1.29 11.14 -9.75
N MET A 120 2.20 10.18 -9.71
CA MET A 120 3.61 10.41 -9.43
C MET A 120 4.47 9.96 -10.60
N LYS A 121 5.47 10.77 -10.95
CA LYS A 121 6.43 10.43 -11.99
C LYS A 121 7.37 9.32 -11.50
N LYS A 122 7.54 8.28 -12.32
CA LYS A 122 8.56 7.27 -12.08
C LYS A 122 9.94 7.86 -12.42
N GLU A 123 10.84 7.86 -11.46
CA GLU A 123 12.24 8.24 -11.64
C GLU A 123 13.14 7.04 -11.33
N ILE A 124 14.09 6.78 -12.21
CA ILE A 124 15.11 5.75 -12.02
C ILE A 124 16.37 6.49 -11.58
N LEU A 125 16.76 6.29 -10.31
CA LEU A 125 17.91 6.97 -9.72
C LEU A 125 19.23 6.23 -10.03
N ASP A 126 19.19 4.91 -10.15
CA ASP A 126 20.33 4.05 -10.46
C ASP A 126 19.85 2.81 -11.23
N GLU A 127 20.24 2.69 -12.49
CA GLU A 127 19.87 1.57 -13.35
C GLU A 127 20.61 0.26 -13.00
N ASN A 128 21.75 0.37 -12.33
CA ASN A 128 22.59 -0.79 -11.98
C ASN A 128 22.35 -1.27 -10.54
N TYR A 129 21.42 -0.66 -9.83
CA TYR A 129 21.15 -0.99 -8.44
C TYR A 129 20.64 -2.44 -8.31
N LYS A 130 21.25 -3.19 -7.39
CA LYS A 130 20.85 -4.55 -7.03
C LYS A 130 20.50 -4.59 -5.54
N GLY A 131 19.21 -4.74 -5.23
CA GLY A 131 18.73 -4.95 -3.86
C GLY A 131 18.96 -6.37 -3.38
N GLU A 132 18.92 -6.58 -2.09
CA GLU A 132 18.89 -7.90 -1.47
C GLU A 132 17.54 -8.59 -1.74
N VAL A 133 17.57 -9.87 -2.14
CA VAL A 133 16.36 -10.68 -2.30
C VAL A 133 16.25 -11.64 -1.13
N VAL A 134 15.17 -11.53 -0.36
CA VAL A 134 14.88 -12.36 0.81
C VAL A 134 13.68 -13.24 0.50
N ASN A 135 13.89 -14.54 0.35
CA ASN A 135 12.82 -15.51 0.16
C ASN A 135 12.30 -15.98 1.52
N HIS A 136 10.99 -15.94 1.68
CA HIS A 136 10.32 -16.33 2.92
C HIS A 136 9.56 -17.65 2.77
N ASP A 137 9.58 -18.45 3.82
CA ASP A 137 8.70 -19.59 3.96
C ASP A 137 7.30 -19.09 4.35
N VAL A 138 6.36 -19.20 3.43
CA VAL A 138 4.99 -18.71 3.60
C VAL A 138 4.29 -19.33 4.82
N ALA A 139 4.57 -20.59 5.14
CA ALA A 139 3.94 -21.27 6.27
C ALA A 139 4.27 -20.64 7.63
N LYS A 140 5.37 -19.87 7.72
CA LYS A 140 5.71 -19.12 8.94
C LYS A 140 4.92 -17.83 9.09
N PHE A 141 4.37 -17.30 8.00
CA PHE A 141 3.65 -16.03 7.96
C PHE A 141 2.15 -16.19 7.87
N VAL A 142 1.66 -17.31 7.32
CA VAL A 142 0.25 -17.55 7.06
C VAL A 142 -0.20 -18.82 7.80
N PRO A 143 -1.06 -18.70 8.82
CA PRO A 143 -1.66 -19.87 9.46
C PRO A 143 -2.63 -20.57 8.50
N GLU A 144 -2.76 -21.89 8.61
CA GLU A 144 -3.68 -22.68 7.78
C GLU A 144 -5.14 -22.20 7.89
N THR A 145 -5.51 -21.62 9.01
CA THR A 145 -6.84 -21.05 9.26
C THR A 145 -7.20 -19.88 8.34
N ASP A 146 -6.24 -19.28 7.66
CA ASP A 146 -6.49 -18.15 6.76
C ASP A 146 -6.90 -18.58 5.34
N TYR A 147 -6.71 -19.86 5.02
CA TYR A 147 -7.13 -20.43 3.73
C TYR A 147 -8.59 -20.88 3.73
N VAL A 148 -9.49 -20.00 4.20
CA VAL A 148 -10.94 -20.28 4.33
C VAL A 148 -11.71 -20.15 3.01
N VAL A 149 -11.11 -19.52 2.01
CA VAL A 149 -11.72 -19.30 0.69
C VAL A 149 -10.91 -20.01 -0.36
N LYS A 150 -11.59 -20.83 -1.18
CA LYS A 150 -11.02 -21.47 -2.36
C LYS A 150 -11.68 -20.89 -3.60
N VAL A 151 -10.90 -20.32 -4.50
CA VAL A 151 -11.38 -19.91 -5.82
C VAL A 151 -11.58 -21.14 -6.68
N ILE A 152 -12.83 -21.43 -7.06
CA ILE A 152 -13.19 -22.62 -7.85
C ILE A 152 -13.02 -22.33 -9.33
N ASP A 153 -13.43 -21.13 -9.77
CA ASP A 153 -13.35 -20.70 -11.16
C ASP A 153 -13.13 -19.21 -11.26
N ARG A 154 -12.52 -18.77 -12.35
CA ARG A 154 -12.28 -17.37 -12.67
C ARG A 154 -12.66 -17.11 -14.12
N HIS A 155 -13.80 -16.48 -14.31
CA HIS A 155 -14.22 -15.99 -15.62
C HIS A 155 -13.67 -14.58 -15.87
N VAL A 156 -12.94 -14.40 -16.96
CA VAL A 156 -12.40 -13.09 -17.37
C VAL A 156 -12.97 -12.74 -18.74
N GLU A 157 -13.86 -11.78 -18.78
CA GLU A 157 -14.31 -11.22 -20.05
C GLU A 157 -13.25 -10.31 -20.65
N LYS A 158 -12.94 -10.50 -21.92
CA LYS A 158 -12.10 -9.55 -22.65
C LYS A 158 -12.89 -8.27 -22.89
N ALA A 159 -12.50 -7.20 -22.21
CA ALA A 159 -13.07 -5.88 -22.49
C ALA A 159 -12.86 -5.53 -23.98
N LYS A 160 -13.92 -5.14 -24.67
CA LYS A 160 -13.85 -4.68 -26.07
C LYS A 160 -12.97 -3.43 -26.20
N HIS A 161 -12.95 -2.59 -25.16
CA HIS A 161 -12.17 -1.36 -25.10
C HIS A 161 -11.52 -1.22 -23.72
N ASN A 162 -10.23 -0.88 -23.70
CA ASN A 162 -9.51 -0.59 -22.46
C ASN A 162 -9.54 0.92 -22.19
N LEU A 163 -10.57 1.40 -21.50
CA LEU A 163 -10.71 2.82 -21.17
C LEU A 163 -9.55 3.33 -20.29
N LYS A 164 -9.07 2.49 -19.38
CA LYS A 164 -7.99 2.87 -18.44
C LYS A 164 -6.64 3.07 -19.15
N GLY A 165 -6.40 2.33 -20.23
CA GLY A 165 -5.18 2.43 -21.05
C GLY A 165 -5.33 3.30 -22.31
N ALA A 166 -6.51 3.91 -22.52
CA ALA A 166 -6.72 4.76 -23.69
C ALA A 166 -5.99 6.10 -23.52
N PRO A 167 -5.23 6.57 -24.53
CA PRO A 167 -4.55 7.86 -24.47
C PRO A 167 -5.52 9.04 -24.45
N ILE A 168 -6.71 8.88 -25.02
CA ILE A 168 -7.77 9.88 -25.05
C ILE A 168 -9.11 9.18 -24.86
N VAL A 169 -9.94 9.70 -23.96
CA VAL A 169 -11.32 9.26 -23.73
C VAL A 169 -12.24 10.45 -23.94
N ILE A 170 -13.21 10.30 -24.85
CA ILE A 170 -14.25 11.30 -25.09
C ILE A 170 -15.54 10.76 -24.49
N ALA A 171 -16.16 11.53 -23.60
CA ALA A 171 -17.43 11.21 -22.96
C ALA A 171 -18.42 12.35 -23.27
N GLY A 172 -19.65 11.98 -23.61
CA GLY A 172 -20.74 12.92 -23.90
C GLY A 172 -22.09 12.35 -23.47
#